data_e9e8224a0d294ec193bc068414ceac71
#
_entry.id   e9e8224a0d294ec193bc068414ceac71
#
_cell.length_a   1.000
_cell.length_b   1.000
_cell.length_c   1.000
_cell.angle_alpha   90.00
_cell.angle_beta   90.00
_cell.angle_gamma   90.00
#
_symmetry.space_group_name_H-M   'P 1'
#
loop_
_entity.id
_entity.type
_entity.pdbx_description
1 polymer ?
#
loop_
_entity_poly.entity_id
_entity_poly.type
_entity_poly.pdbx_seq_one_letter_code
_entity_poly.pdbx_strand_id
1 'polypeptide(L)'
;MKYVYLGLLFFMVNALHAQIEWMTMNEALEAQKKEPKKIFADVYTDWCGPCKLMDKNTFSNPDLVEYVNTHFYPVKFNAEGTEKVNYKGFEYTNPNYKPERKGKRNAQHFFANALKVSAYPIVVFFDENSNVISPVVGYRTPEQLEIYLKMIATDDYKELTTQEAWQEYQSNFEGTFKN
;
A
#
# COMPACT_ATOMS: atom_id res chain seq x y z
N MET A 1 -11.31 -5.25 63.31
CA MET A 1 -10.44 -5.65 62.20
C MET A 1 -11.19 -5.37 60.92
N LYS A 2 -10.78 -4.31 60.16
CA LYS A 2 -11.38 -3.92 58.91
C LYS A 2 -10.49 -4.45 57.79
N TYR A 3 -10.97 -5.37 56.99
CA TYR A 3 -10.27 -5.88 55.78
C TYR A 3 -10.47 -4.91 54.63
N VAL A 4 -9.37 -4.28 54.20
CA VAL A 4 -9.34 -3.47 52.98
C VAL A 4 -9.04 -4.41 51.84
N TYR A 5 -10.03 -4.69 51.00
CA TYR A 5 -9.82 -5.40 49.73
C TYR A 5 -9.28 -4.40 48.72
N LEU A 6 -7.96 -4.49 48.44
CA LEU A 6 -7.30 -3.78 47.37
C LEU A 6 -7.59 -4.53 46.03
N GLY A 7 -8.60 -4.08 45.29
CA GLY A 7 -8.93 -4.62 44.00
C GLY A 7 -7.85 -4.29 42.96
N LEU A 8 -7.06 -5.27 42.56
CA LEU A 8 -6.15 -5.18 41.44
C LEU A 8 -6.96 -5.12 40.13
N LEU A 9 -7.13 -3.93 39.58
CA LEU A 9 -7.64 -3.75 38.21
C LEU A 9 -6.55 -4.20 37.23
N PHE A 10 -6.71 -5.42 36.70
CA PHE A 10 -5.87 -5.94 35.63
C PHE A 10 -6.31 -5.25 34.34
N PHE A 11 -5.59 -4.21 33.92
CA PHE A 11 -5.71 -3.64 32.58
C PHE A 11 -5.19 -4.68 31.59
N MET A 12 -6.10 -5.44 30.98
CA MET A 12 -5.77 -6.21 29.77
C MET A 12 -5.49 -5.22 28.65
N VAL A 13 -4.22 -4.95 28.39
CA VAL A 13 -3.79 -4.31 27.18
C VAL A 13 -4.00 -5.33 26.05
N ASN A 14 -5.14 -5.23 25.37
CA ASN A 14 -5.30 -5.91 24.09
C ASN A 14 -4.28 -5.32 23.13
N ALA A 15 -3.23 -6.06 22.82
CA ALA A 15 -2.37 -5.78 21.68
C ALA A 15 -3.22 -5.97 20.41
N LEU A 16 -3.93 -4.94 20.01
CA LEU A 16 -4.52 -4.85 18.68
C LEU A 16 -3.32 -4.94 17.71
N HIS A 17 -3.19 -6.06 17.03
CA HIS A 17 -2.28 -6.13 15.90
C HIS A 17 -2.80 -5.12 14.89
N ALA A 18 -2.12 -4.02 14.78
CA ALA A 18 -2.45 -3.00 13.79
C ALA A 18 -2.41 -3.67 12.41
N GLN A 19 -3.43 -3.45 11.61
CA GLN A 19 -3.48 -3.87 10.21
C GLN A 19 -3.41 -2.61 9.35
N ILE A 20 -2.98 -2.76 8.09
CA ILE A 20 -3.08 -1.67 7.14
C ILE A 20 -4.57 -1.32 6.94
N GLU A 21 -4.89 -0.05 7.09
CA GLU A 21 -6.26 0.47 6.96
C GLU A 21 -6.59 0.68 5.47
N TRP A 22 -6.71 -0.43 4.75
CA TRP A 22 -6.96 -0.43 3.32
C TRP A 22 -8.25 0.29 2.94
N MET A 23 -8.18 1.13 1.94
CA MET A 23 -9.30 1.84 1.34
C MET A 23 -9.35 1.61 -0.18
N THR A 24 -10.46 2.00 -0.80
CA THR A 24 -10.59 2.06 -2.25
C THR A 24 -9.83 3.26 -2.82
N MET A 25 -9.54 3.22 -4.13
CA MET A 25 -8.87 4.38 -4.77
C MET A 25 -9.73 5.64 -4.67
N ASN A 26 -11.05 5.54 -4.80
CA ASN A 26 -11.93 6.71 -4.68
C ASN A 26 -11.92 7.30 -3.27
N GLU A 27 -11.92 6.47 -2.21
CA GLU A 27 -11.82 6.93 -0.83
C GLU A 27 -10.51 7.67 -0.57
N ALA A 28 -9.39 7.15 -1.07
CA ALA A 28 -8.09 7.80 -0.96
C ALA A 28 -8.06 9.16 -1.69
N LEU A 29 -8.62 9.23 -2.89
CA LEU A 29 -8.72 10.48 -3.66
C LEU A 29 -9.61 11.52 -2.97
N GLU A 30 -10.71 11.09 -2.35
CA GLU A 30 -11.57 12.00 -1.56
C GLU A 30 -10.88 12.43 -0.24
N ALA A 31 -10.09 11.55 0.38
CA ALA A 31 -9.30 11.90 1.55
C ALA A 31 -8.22 12.94 1.22
N GLN A 32 -7.52 12.79 0.08
CA GLN A 32 -6.51 13.75 -0.39
C GLN A 32 -7.05 15.18 -0.59
N LYS A 33 -8.34 15.33 -0.96
CA LYS A 33 -8.96 16.67 -1.08
C LYS A 33 -9.08 17.39 0.25
N LYS A 34 -9.19 16.64 1.35
CA LYS A 34 -9.36 17.19 2.71
C LYS A 34 -8.00 17.37 3.39
N GLU A 35 -7.15 16.39 3.28
CA GLU A 35 -5.80 16.37 3.85
C GLU A 35 -4.83 15.81 2.80
N PRO A 36 -3.97 16.66 2.20
CA PRO A 36 -3.00 16.20 1.21
C PRO A 36 -2.00 15.23 1.84
N LYS A 37 -2.07 13.96 1.41
CA LYS A 37 -1.16 12.89 1.81
C LYS A 37 -0.94 11.97 0.60
N LYS A 38 0.25 11.39 0.49
CA LYS A 38 0.59 10.46 -0.60
C LYS A 38 -0.25 9.19 -0.54
N ILE A 39 -0.45 8.53 -1.70
CA ILE A 39 -1.15 7.24 -1.77
C ILE A 39 -0.12 6.13 -1.98
N PHE A 40 -0.30 5.05 -1.22
CA PHE A 40 0.37 3.77 -1.36
C PHE A 40 -0.65 2.75 -1.89
N ALA A 41 -0.56 2.37 -3.18
CA ALA A 41 -1.52 1.46 -3.78
C ALA A 41 -0.90 0.10 -4.06
N ASP A 42 -1.35 -0.93 -3.32
CA ASP A 42 -1.10 -2.32 -3.68
C ASP A 42 -2.06 -2.76 -4.78
N VAL A 43 -1.49 -3.08 -5.93
CA VAL A 43 -2.22 -3.52 -7.11
C VAL A 43 -2.00 -5.02 -7.30
N TYR A 44 -3.06 -5.78 -7.11
CA TYR A 44 -3.02 -7.25 -7.05
C TYR A 44 -4.05 -7.89 -7.96
N THR A 45 -4.05 -9.22 -8.03
CA THR A 45 -5.14 -10.04 -8.59
C THR A 45 -5.43 -11.25 -7.69
N ASP A 46 -6.66 -11.76 -7.72
CA ASP A 46 -7.11 -12.87 -6.86
C ASP A 46 -6.31 -14.17 -7.05
N TRP A 47 -5.77 -14.39 -8.26
CA TRP A 47 -5.01 -15.60 -8.60
C TRP A 47 -3.51 -15.46 -8.34
N CYS A 48 -3.02 -14.26 -8.00
CA CYS A 48 -1.61 -13.97 -7.84
C CYS A 48 -1.04 -14.58 -6.55
N GLY A 49 -0.28 -15.65 -6.65
CA GLY A 49 0.38 -16.30 -5.51
C GLY A 49 1.35 -15.38 -4.75
N PRO A 50 2.29 -14.70 -5.45
CA PRO A 50 3.19 -13.76 -4.79
C PRO A 50 2.48 -12.58 -4.09
N CYS A 51 1.30 -12.12 -4.58
CA CYS A 51 0.51 -11.10 -3.90
C CYS A 51 0.03 -11.59 -2.53
N LYS A 52 -0.49 -12.84 -2.46
CA LYS A 52 -0.91 -13.47 -1.20
C LYS A 52 0.25 -13.65 -0.22
N LEU A 53 1.45 -13.93 -0.72
CA LEU A 53 2.65 -13.98 0.11
C LEU A 53 3.03 -12.58 0.64
N MET A 54 2.88 -11.54 -0.17
CA MET A 54 3.14 -10.16 0.23
C MET A 54 2.13 -9.70 1.30
N ASP A 55 0.85 -10.06 1.14
CA ASP A 55 -0.17 -9.82 2.17
C ASP A 55 0.20 -10.48 3.50
N LYS A 56 0.64 -11.75 3.44
CA LYS A 56 0.93 -12.53 4.64
C LYS A 56 2.23 -12.11 5.33
N ASN A 57 3.28 -11.79 4.57
CA ASN A 57 4.62 -11.65 5.12
C ASN A 57 5.07 -10.19 5.22
N THR A 58 4.61 -9.33 4.29
CA THR A 58 5.05 -7.93 4.20
C THR A 58 4.05 -6.99 4.84
N PHE A 59 2.79 -7.09 4.42
CA PHE A 59 1.72 -6.20 4.90
C PHE A 59 1.16 -6.56 6.29
N SER A 60 1.70 -7.60 6.91
CA SER A 60 1.45 -7.95 8.32
C SER A 60 2.59 -7.54 9.27
N ASN A 61 3.70 -7.01 8.73
CA ASN A 61 4.81 -6.54 9.55
C ASN A 61 4.41 -5.30 10.33
N PRO A 62 4.54 -5.27 11.69
CA PRO A 62 4.05 -4.17 12.51
C PRO A 62 4.67 -2.81 12.17
N ASP A 63 5.98 -2.77 11.92
CA ASP A 63 6.69 -1.52 11.63
C ASP A 63 6.22 -0.92 10.30
N LEU A 64 6.05 -1.80 9.29
CA LEU A 64 5.53 -1.39 7.98
C LEU A 64 4.08 -0.92 8.07
N VAL A 65 3.23 -1.63 8.81
CA VAL A 65 1.82 -1.27 9.02
C VAL A 65 1.70 0.11 9.65
N GLU A 66 2.45 0.36 10.73
CA GLU A 66 2.47 1.65 11.41
C GLU A 66 2.93 2.76 10.46
N TYR A 67 4.03 2.50 9.72
CA TYR A 67 4.59 3.48 8.80
C TYR A 67 3.63 3.83 7.65
N VAL A 68 3.01 2.82 7.04
CA VAL A 68 2.07 3.02 5.92
C VAL A 68 0.83 3.77 6.38
N ASN A 69 0.21 3.38 7.49
CA ASN A 69 -0.99 4.06 8.00
C ASN A 69 -0.71 5.52 8.39
N THR A 70 0.49 5.80 8.90
CA THR A 70 0.89 7.15 9.31
C THR A 70 1.14 8.06 8.11
N HIS A 71 1.89 7.59 7.13
CA HIS A 71 2.45 8.44 6.08
C HIS A 71 1.68 8.41 4.75
N PHE A 72 0.78 7.43 4.55
CA PHE A 72 0.07 7.25 3.29
C PHE A 72 -1.43 7.05 3.48
N TYR A 73 -2.18 7.22 2.40
CA TYR A 73 -3.49 6.61 2.21
C TYR A 73 -3.29 5.25 1.54
N PRO A 74 -3.46 4.14 2.28
CA PRO A 74 -3.22 2.81 1.72
C PRO A 74 -4.41 2.35 0.89
N VAL A 75 -4.16 2.01 -0.38
CA VAL A 75 -5.17 1.53 -1.32
C VAL A 75 -4.91 0.07 -1.67
N LYS A 76 -5.96 -0.74 -1.64
CA LYS A 76 -5.95 -2.12 -2.12
C LYS A 76 -6.78 -2.22 -3.39
N PHE A 77 -6.13 -2.36 -4.55
CA PHE A 77 -6.79 -2.34 -5.85
C PHE A 77 -6.64 -3.66 -6.60
N ASN A 78 -7.77 -4.35 -6.87
CA ASN A 78 -7.76 -5.54 -7.72
C ASN A 78 -7.72 -5.13 -9.19
N ALA A 79 -6.58 -5.38 -9.85
CA ALA A 79 -6.37 -5.04 -11.25
C ALA A 79 -7.26 -5.82 -12.24
N GLU A 80 -7.94 -6.86 -11.80
CA GLU A 80 -8.92 -7.62 -12.58
C GLU A 80 -10.31 -7.61 -11.90
N GLY A 81 -10.53 -6.65 -10.98
CA GLY A 81 -11.79 -6.45 -10.27
C GLY A 81 -12.82 -5.64 -11.07
N THR A 82 -13.90 -5.27 -10.37
CA THR A 82 -15.04 -4.52 -10.94
C THR A 82 -15.27 -3.17 -10.28
N GLU A 83 -14.36 -2.74 -9.40
CA GLU A 83 -14.44 -1.44 -8.73
C GLU A 83 -14.47 -0.31 -9.79
N LYS A 84 -15.33 0.69 -9.57
CA LYS A 84 -15.28 1.92 -10.39
C LYS A 84 -14.25 2.87 -9.79
N VAL A 85 -13.36 3.41 -10.61
CA VAL A 85 -12.33 4.37 -10.19
C VAL A 85 -12.53 5.68 -10.94
N ASN A 86 -12.74 6.76 -10.20
CA ASN A 86 -12.83 8.12 -10.74
C ASN A 86 -11.48 8.83 -10.55
N TYR A 87 -10.67 8.87 -11.60
CA TYR A 87 -9.32 9.41 -11.51
C TYR A 87 -9.09 10.44 -12.61
N LYS A 88 -8.65 11.63 -12.22
CA LYS A 88 -8.35 12.77 -13.12
C LYS A 88 -9.46 13.08 -14.13
N GLY A 89 -10.71 13.05 -13.66
CA GLY A 89 -11.89 13.38 -14.49
C GLY A 89 -12.40 12.25 -15.38
N PHE A 90 -11.80 11.07 -15.31
CA PHE A 90 -12.25 9.89 -16.04
C PHE A 90 -12.80 8.82 -15.09
N GLU A 91 -13.91 8.18 -15.47
CA GLU A 91 -14.40 6.97 -14.82
C GLU A 91 -13.78 5.74 -15.48
N TYR A 92 -13.03 4.98 -14.72
CA TYR A 92 -12.45 3.70 -15.15
C TYR A 92 -13.28 2.54 -14.60
N THR A 93 -13.57 1.58 -15.46
CA THR A 93 -14.31 0.36 -15.14
C THR A 93 -13.61 -0.87 -15.74
N ASN A 94 -14.18 -2.04 -15.52
CA ASN A 94 -13.76 -3.27 -16.18
C ASN A 94 -14.93 -3.90 -16.95
N PRO A 95 -15.31 -3.36 -18.13
CA PRO A 95 -16.47 -3.84 -18.89
C PRO A 95 -16.27 -5.25 -19.45
N ASN A 96 -15.04 -5.73 -19.54
CA ASN A 96 -14.70 -7.05 -20.05
C ASN A 96 -14.55 -8.11 -18.94
N TYR A 97 -14.86 -7.75 -17.69
CA TYR A 97 -14.84 -8.69 -16.57
C TYR A 97 -15.82 -9.83 -16.80
N LYS A 98 -15.37 -11.06 -16.51
CA LYS A 98 -16.15 -12.29 -16.66
C LYS A 98 -16.42 -12.88 -15.28
N PRO A 99 -17.67 -12.82 -14.74
CA PRO A 99 -17.99 -13.31 -13.41
C PRO A 99 -17.66 -14.80 -13.20
N GLU A 100 -17.79 -15.63 -14.24
CA GLU A 100 -17.47 -17.06 -14.24
C GLU A 100 -15.97 -17.34 -14.08
N ARG A 101 -15.13 -16.32 -14.21
CA ARG A 101 -13.67 -16.39 -14.02
C ARG A 101 -13.21 -15.77 -12.70
N LYS A 102 -14.11 -15.50 -11.76
CA LYS A 102 -13.76 -14.98 -10.43
C LYS A 102 -12.70 -15.89 -9.77
N GLY A 103 -11.64 -15.30 -9.22
CA GLY A 103 -10.52 -16.03 -8.59
C GLY A 103 -9.52 -16.65 -9.58
N LYS A 104 -9.75 -16.50 -10.89
CA LYS A 104 -8.86 -16.91 -11.98
C LYS A 104 -8.47 -15.68 -12.78
N ARG A 105 -7.55 -15.83 -13.76
CA ARG A 105 -7.19 -14.75 -14.67
C ARG A 105 -8.43 -14.21 -15.38
N ASN A 106 -8.60 -12.90 -15.35
CA ASN A 106 -9.72 -12.17 -15.91
C ASN A 106 -9.23 -11.01 -16.78
N ALA A 107 -10.14 -10.22 -17.33
CA ALA A 107 -9.79 -9.02 -18.06
C ALA A 107 -9.17 -7.98 -17.10
N GLN A 108 -8.13 -7.32 -17.55
CA GLN A 108 -7.49 -6.26 -16.81
C GLN A 108 -8.37 -5.01 -16.79
N HIS A 109 -8.50 -4.41 -15.62
CA HIS A 109 -9.24 -3.19 -15.37
C HIS A 109 -8.63 -2.00 -16.12
N PHE A 110 -9.45 -1.12 -16.69
CA PHE A 110 -8.95 0.02 -17.47
C PHE A 110 -8.08 0.98 -16.65
N PHE A 111 -8.31 1.10 -15.35
CA PHE A 111 -7.43 1.87 -14.45
C PHE A 111 -6.04 1.23 -14.32
N ALA A 112 -5.95 -0.10 -14.21
CA ALA A 112 -4.65 -0.79 -14.23
C ALA A 112 -3.91 -0.57 -15.56
N ASN A 113 -4.63 -0.55 -16.68
CA ASN A 113 -4.06 -0.21 -17.99
C ASN A 113 -3.54 1.23 -18.04
N ALA A 114 -4.30 2.19 -17.49
CA ALA A 114 -3.90 3.59 -17.40
C ALA A 114 -2.63 3.78 -16.55
N LEU A 115 -2.47 2.98 -15.48
CA LEU A 115 -1.27 2.93 -14.66
C LEU A 115 -0.13 2.12 -15.30
N LYS A 116 -0.31 1.56 -16.49
CA LYS A 116 0.65 0.69 -17.20
C LYS A 116 1.10 -0.53 -16.37
N VAL A 117 0.20 -1.09 -15.58
CA VAL A 117 0.45 -2.29 -14.79
C VAL A 117 0.67 -3.47 -15.73
N SER A 118 1.84 -4.12 -15.63
CA SER A 118 2.23 -5.24 -16.50
C SER A 118 2.61 -6.52 -15.74
N ALA A 119 2.72 -6.42 -14.41
CA ALA A 119 3.09 -7.55 -13.55
C ALA A 119 2.47 -7.41 -12.15
N TYR A 120 2.40 -8.52 -11.40
CA TYR A 120 1.85 -8.57 -10.05
C TYR A 120 2.76 -9.37 -9.10
N PRO A 121 2.87 -8.97 -7.82
CA PRO A 121 2.33 -7.74 -7.25
C PRO A 121 3.06 -6.50 -7.78
N ILE A 122 2.40 -5.35 -7.68
CA ILE A 122 3.03 -4.06 -7.94
C ILE A 122 2.47 -3.02 -6.96
N VAL A 123 3.35 -2.28 -6.33
CA VAL A 123 2.98 -1.11 -5.53
C VAL A 123 3.15 0.14 -6.39
N VAL A 124 2.12 0.97 -6.46
CA VAL A 124 2.15 2.25 -7.17
C VAL A 124 2.02 3.37 -6.16
N PHE A 125 2.97 4.30 -6.15
CA PHE A 125 2.94 5.48 -5.31
C PHE A 125 2.40 6.68 -6.08
N PHE A 126 1.60 7.50 -5.39
CA PHE A 126 1.09 8.76 -5.91
C PHE A 126 1.44 9.91 -4.98
N ASP A 127 1.71 11.08 -5.56
CA ASP A 127 1.93 12.31 -4.80
C ASP A 127 0.61 12.86 -4.21
N GLU A 128 0.69 13.95 -3.47
CA GLU A 128 -0.44 14.61 -2.82
C GLU A 128 -1.46 15.19 -3.83
N ASN A 129 -1.09 15.30 -5.10
CA ASN A 129 -1.95 15.73 -6.21
C ASN A 129 -2.43 14.55 -7.07
N SER A 130 -2.31 13.33 -6.56
CA SER A 130 -2.67 12.09 -7.25
C SER A 130 -1.88 11.84 -8.55
N ASN A 131 -0.68 12.41 -8.73
CA ASN A 131 0.19 12.03 -9.84
C ASN A 131 0.98 10.78 -9.47
N VAL A 132 1.14 9.87 -10.44
CA VAL A 132 1.99 8.69 -10.25
C VAL A 132 3.44 9.13 -10.05
N ILE A 133 4.07 8.68 -8.95
CA ILE A 133 5.49 8.90 -8.66
C ILE A 133 6.31 7.77 -9.28
N SER A 134 6.11 6.55 -8.79
CA SER A 134 6.90 5.38 -9.21
C SER A 134 6.17 4.08 -8.94
N PRO A 135 6.27 3.08 -9.81
CA PRO A 135 5.88 1.71 -9.52
C PRO A 135 7.05 0.93 -8.90
N VAL A 136 6.76 0.06 -7.93
CA VAL A 136 7.68 -0.94 -7.38
C VAL A 136 7.15 -2.32 -7.73
N VAL A 137 7.79 -2.98 -8.70
CA VAL A 137 7.32 -4.24 -9.27
C VAL A 137 7.85 -5.44 -8.49
N GLY A 138 6.98 -6.43 -8.27
CA GLY A 138 7.31 -7.73 -7.70
C GLY A 138 7.21 -7.78 -6.18
N TYR A 139 7.29 -9.00 -5.65
CA TYR A 139 7.31 -9.26 -4.21
C TYR A 139 8.48 -8.54 -3.55
N ARG A 140 8.19 -7.91 -2.41
CA ARG A 140 9.19 -7.28 -1.53
C ARG A 140 8.98 -7.74 -0.09
N THR A 141 10.06 -8.00 0.63
CA THR A 141 10.00 -8.15 2.10
C THR A 141 9.76 -6.78 2.75
N PRO A 142 9.41 -6.72 4.04
CA PRO A 142 9.29 -5.43 4.73
C PRO A 142 10.52 -4.54 4.57
N GLU A 143 11.73 -5.10 4.76
CA GLU A 143 13.00 -4.37 4.65
C GLU A 143 13.28 -3.88 3.22
N GLN A 144 12.90 -4.69 2.22
CA GLN A 144 13.06 -4.31 0.82
C GLN A 144 12.07 -3.22 0.39
N LEU A 145 10.91 -3.14 1.03
CA LEU A 145 9.91 -2.11 0.74
C LEU A 145 10.18 -0.82 1.52
N GLU A 146 10.84 -0.92 2.68
CA GLU A 146 11.12 0.20 3.59
C GLU A 146 11.84 1.36 2.90
N ILE A 147 12.86 1.08 2.11
CA ILE A 147 13.61 2.13 1.40
C ILE A 147 12.71 2.96 0.49
N TYR A 148 11.79 2.32 -0.23
CA TYR A 148 10.84 3.03 -1.10
C TYR A 148 9.81 3.82 -0.28
N LEU A 149 9.28 3.23 0.79
CA LEU A 149 8.33 3.90 1.68
C LEU A 149 8.93 5.17 2.27
N LYS A 150 10.15 5.10 2.80
CA LYS A 150 10.83 6.25 3.40
C LYS A 150 11.19 7.30 2.36
N MET A 151 11.83 6.90 1.27
CA MET A 151 12.20 7.78 0.16
C MET A 151 10.99 8.58 -0.37
N ILE A 152 9.84 7.91 -0.52
CA ILE A 152 8.62 8.56 -1.03
C ILE A 152 8.00 9.46 0.04
N ALA A 153 7.92 9.00 1.30
CA ALA A 153 7.31 9.77 2.38
C ALA A 153 8.06 11.09 2.66
N THR A 154 9.40 11.07 2.57
CA THR A 154 10.28 12.23 2.84
C THR A 154 10.52 13.13 1.63
N ASP A 155 9.98 12.78 0.47
CA ASP A 155 10.21 13.47 -0.81
C ASP A 155 11.64 13.33 -1.39
N ASP A 156 12.48 12.48 -0.82
CA ASP A 156 13.87 12.27 -1.29
C ASP A 156 13.91 11.84 -2.75
N TYR A 157 12.86 11.13 -3.23
CA TYR A 157 12.77 10.71 -4.63
C TYR A 157 12.88 11.88 -5.64
N LYS A 158 12.56 13.10 -5.22
CA LYS A 158 12.64 14.29 -6.09
C LYS A 158 14.07 14.66 -6.45
N GLU A 159 15.03 14.32 -5.59
CA GLU A 159 16.45 14.56 -5.79
C GLU A 159 17.16 13.38 -6.50
N LEU A 160 16.54 12.19 -6.50
CA LEU A 160 17.13 10.97 -7.06
C LEU A 160 16.86 10.84 -8.57
N THR A 161 17.36 11.81 -9.33
CA THR A 161 17.08 11.92 -10.78
C THR A 161 18.05 11.13 -11.66
N THR A 162 19.14 10.59 -11.09
CA THR A 162 20.12 9.76 -11.80
C THR A 162 20.27 8.39 -11.16
N GLN A 163 20.82 7.43 -11.90
CA GLN A 163 21.09 6.11 -11.38
C GLN A 163 22.16 6.12 -10.28
N GLU A 164 23.15 7.00 -10.41
CA GLU A 164 24.22 7.17 -9.44
C GLU A 164 23.65 7.67 -8.10
N ALA A 165 22.79 8.69 -8.12
CA ALA A 165 22.12 9.21 -6.93
C ALA A 165 21.26 8.13 -6.25
N TRP A 166 20.55 7.31 -7.02
CA TRP A 166 19.80 6.18 -6.49
C TRP A 166 20.71 5.13 -5.84
N GLN A 167 21.83 4.78 -6.48
CA GLN A 167 22.80 3.82 -5.93
C GLN A 167 23.45 4.33 -4.64
N GLU A 168 23.78 5.62 -4.57
CA GLU A 168 24.31 6.26 -3.38
C GLU A 168 23.26 6.25 -2.25
N TYR A 169 22.02 6.61 -2.55
CA TYR A 169 20.92 6.55 -1.58
C TYR A 169 20.74 5.13 -1.04
N GLN A 170 20.74 4.11 -1.91
CA GLN A 170 20.63 2.71 -1.50
C GLN A 170 21.79 2.27 -0.60
N SER A 171 23.03 2.68 -0.92
CA SER A 171 24.23 2.28 -0.17
C SER A 171 24.28 2.89 1.23
N ASN A 172 23.69 4.08 1.40
CA ASN A 172 23.65 4.82 2.65
C ASN A 172 22.36 4.56 3.46
N PHE A 173 21.40 3.81 2.90
CA PHE A 173 20.13 3.58 3.56
C PHE A 173 20.29 2.60 4.74
N GLU A 174 19.92 3.05 5.92
CA GLU A 174 19.84 2.23 7.13
C GLU A 174 18.36 1.90 7.42
N GLY A 175 17.99 0.66 7.17
CA GLY A 175 16.65 0.14 7.47
C GLY A 175 16.42 0.01 8.98
N THR A 176 15.17 0.20 9.40
CA THR A 176 14.76 0.10 10.81
C THR A 176 13.63 -0.91 11.04
N PHE A 177 12.96 -1.38 9.97
CA PHE A 177 11.91 -2.37 10.10
C PHE A 177 12.50 -3.70 10.54
N LYS A 178 11.84 -4.34 11.50
CA LYS A 178 12.25 -5.63 12.06
C LYS A 178 11.42 -6.75 11.47
N ASN A 179 12.05 -7.91 11.27
CA ASN A 179 11.37 -9.16 10.88
C ASN A 179 10.57 -9.76 12.03
#